data_bf40fe97e8f1d713a72918cb36684650
#
_entry.id   bf40fe97e8f1d713a72918cb36684650
#
_cell.length_a   1.000
_cell.length_b   1.000
_cell.length_c   1.000
_cell.angle_alpha   90.00
_cell.angle_beta   90.00
_cell.angle_gamma   90.00
#
_symmetry.space_group_name_H-M   'P 1'
#
loop_
_entity.id
_entity.type
_entity.pdbx_description
1 polymer ?
#
loop_
_entity_poly.entity_id
_entity_poly.type
_entity_poly.pdbx_seq_one_letter_code
_entity_poly.pdbx_strand_id
1 'polypeptide(L)'
;MNRVEFTKDATLTELEMNTRIPSFTVGSEAALSRLKVGGHIADEASLKKGWFGVNETEFDAADLTAEGKDNASVTILDKDADGVIRILIESEDHLMRAIYPVLTGKDNSLSDSASDASMDYDYRNMTLRAPSEEGSGSAAKAADGNTGTIWHTNWGKGSGSTDLRNDPDNRYLQIELKETAKINALRYLPRSSDTNGIVTEYSIKVSTDGEKWTEVAKSDAESTWSKSVEWKL
;
A
#
# COMPACT_ATOMS: atom_id res chain seq x y z
N MET A 1 15.05 4.68 -5.09
CA MET A 1 14.72 4.80 -3.65
C MET A 1 13.51 5.70 -3.54
N ASN A 2 12.44 5.23 -2.92
CA ASN A 2 11.22 6.03 -2.74
C ASN A 2 11.20 6.55 -1.30
N ARG A 3 10.89 7.82 -1.14
CA ARG A 3 10.82 8.48 0.17
C ARG A 3 9.43 9.07 0.38
N VAL A 4 8.88 8.86 1.55
CA VAL A 4 7.66 9.52 2.02
C VAL A 4 8.07 10.52 3.09
N GLU A 5 7.76 11.78 2.88
CA GLU A 5 7.96 12.84 3.85
C GLU A 5 6.63 13.38 4.32
N PHE A 6 6.51 13.56 5.62
CA PHE A 6 5.40 14.26 6.25
C PHE A 6 5.87 15.66 6.61
N THR A 7 5.25 16.69 6.03
CA THR A 7 5.77 18.05 6.04
C THR A 7 5.63 18.77 7.38
N LYS A 8 6.38 19.84 7.48
CA LYS A 8 6.56 20.67 8.67
C LYS A 8 5.32 21.42 9.15
N ASP A 9 4.38 21.68 8.27
CA ASP A 9 3.17 22.44 8.60
C ASP A 9 2.14 21.54 9.33
N ALA A 10 2.43 20.25 9.41
CA ALA A 10 1.71 19.35 10.27
C ALA A 10 1.96 19.74 11.73
N THR A 11 0.90 19.96 12.48
CA THR A 11 0.94 20.06 13.94
C THR A 11 1.23 18.72 14.59
N LEU A 12 1.94 17.86 13.85
CA LEU A 12 2.37 16.56 14.28
C LEU A 12 3.39 16.69 15.38
N THR A 13 2.98 16.38 16.59
CA THR A 13 3.92 16.14 17.67
C THR A 13 4.57 14.76 17.53
N GLU A 14 3.87 13.82 16.90
CA GLU A 14 4.28 12.42 16.76
C GLU A 14 3.61 11.81 15.54
N LEU A 15 4.36 11.07 14.74
CA LEU A 15 3.82 10.26 13.66
C LEU A 15 3.90 8.80 14.06
N GLU A 16 2.75 8.15 14.10
CA GLU A 16 2.63 6.73 14.38
C GLU A 16 1.99 6.02 13.20
N MET A 17 2.62 4.95 12.78
CA MET A 17 2.04 4.01 11.83
C MET A 17 1.85 2.70 12.56
N ASN A 18 0.61 2.24 12.58
CA ASN A 18 0.24 1.03 13.29
C ASN A 18 -0.21 -0.02 12.28
N THR A 19 0.56 -1.06 12.20
CA THR A 19 0.24 -2.22 11.36
C THR A 19 -0.24 -3.35 12.24
N ARG A 20 -1.42 -3.88 12.03
CA ARG A 20 -2.02 -4.93 12.86
C ARG A 20 -1.88 -6.29 12.21
N ILE A 21 -1.16 -7.21 12.86
CA ILE A 21 -1.20 -8.60 12.46
C ILE A 21 -1.48 -9.52 13.65
N PRO A 22 -2.58 -10.24 13.65
CA PRO A 22 -2.69 -11.45 14.48
C PRO A 22 -1.79 -12.51 13.87
N SER A 23 -1.07 -13.25 14.69
CA SER A 23 -0.11 -14.34 14.41
C SER A 23 -0.10 -14.86 12.95
N PHE A 24 1.03 -14.64 12.23
CA PHE A 24 1.14 -15.02 10.81
C PHE A 24 1.65 -16.38 10.54
N THR A 25 1.03 -16.96 9.51
CA THR A 25 1.73 -17.87 8.61
C THR A 25 2.47 -17.01 7.58
N VAL A 26 3.79 -17.16 7.49
CA VAL A 26 4.60 -16.54 6.43
C VAL A 26 3.99 -16.94 5.08
N GLY A 27 3.51 -15.96 4.29
CA GLY A 27 3.02 -16.24 2.96
C GLY A 27 1.62 -15.75 2.61
N SER A 28 0.99 -14.92 3.43
CA SER A 28 -0.28 -14.30 3.05
C SER A 28 -0.06 -13.36 1.86
N GLU A 29 -0.47 -13.78 0.68
CA GLU A 29 -0.36 -13.02 -0.55
C GLU A 29 -1.75 -12.57 -1.02
N ALA A 30 -1.87 -11.34 -1.51
CA ALA A 30 -3.05 -10.89 -2.23
C ALA A 30 -2.94 -11.33 -3.70
N ALA A 31 -3.15 -12.61 -3.97
CA ALA A 31 -3.01 -13.19 -5.29
C ALA A 31 -4.16 -14.16 -5.60
N LEU A 32 -4.39 -14.43 -6.88
CA LEU A 32 -5.32 -15.47 -7.32
C LEU A 32 -4.58 -16.81 -7.42
N SER A 33 -5.24 -17.87 -6.97
CA SER A 33 -4.85 -19.26 -7.24
C SER A 33 -5.56 -19.80 -8.47
N ARG A 34 -6.75 -19.24 -8.80
CA ARG A 34 -7.55 -19.67 -9.95
C ARG A 34 -8.42 -18.52 -10.46
N LEU A 35 -8.55 -18.44 -11.77
CA LEU A 35 -9.49 -17.56 -12.45
C LEU A 35 -10.09 -18.28 -13.65
N LYS A 36 -11.42 -18.23 -13.77
CA LYS A 36 -12.17 -18.68 -14.92
C LYS A 36 -13.10 -17.55 -15.38
N VAL A 37 -13.11 -17.28 -16.67
CA VAL A 37 -13.99 -16.29 -17.32
C VAL A 37 -14.75 -17.03 -18.41
N GLY A 38 -16.04 -17.31 -18.18
CA GLY A 38 -16.82 -18.16 -19.09
C GLY A 38 -16.16 -19.54 -19.29
N GLY A 39 -15.74 -19.82 -20.53
CA GLY A 39 -15.01 -21.03 -20.90
C GLY A 39 -13.49 -20.94 -20.73
N HIS A 40 -12.94 -19.75 -20.50
CA HIS A 40 -11.49 -19.51 -20.43
C HIS A 40 -10.95 -19.70 -19.03
N ILE A 41 -9.81 -20.37 -18.89
CA ILE A 41 -9.11 -20.59 -17.61
C ILE A 41 -7.76 -19.90 -17.71
N ALA A 42 -7.47 -19.00 -16.80
CA ALA A 42 -6.16 -18.37 -16.69
C ALA A 42 -5.13 -19.39 -16.25
N ASP A 43 -4.02 -19.47 -16.99
CA ASP A 43 -2.86 -20.24 -16.61
C ASP A 43 -2.01 -19.51 -15.55
N GLU A 44 -1.00 -20.19 -15.03
CA GLU A 44 -0.13 -19.63 -13.99
C GLU A 44 0.60 -18.36 -14.47
N ALA A 45 0.97 -18.28 -15.74
CA ALA A 45 1.63 -17.11 -16.30
C ALA A 45 0.69 -15.90 -16.34
N SER A 46 -0.56 -16.11 -16.74
CA SER A 46 -1.61 -15.07 -16.72
C SER A 46 -1.91 -14.62 -15.29
N LEU A 47 -2.00 -15.54 -14.34
CA LEU A 47 -2.23 -15.16 -12.93
C LEU A 47 -1.09 -14.31 -12.37
N LYS A 48 0.16 -14.62 -12.72
CA LYS A 48 1.34 -13.83 -12.32
C LYS A 48 1.46 -12.49 -13.05
N LYS A 49 0.93 -12.40 -14.27
CA LYS A 49 0.94 -11.18 -15.08
C LYS A 49 0.13 -10.04 -14.43
N GLY A 50 -0.85 -10.38 -13.59
CA GLY A 50 -1.66 -9.42 -12.87
C GLY A 50 -2.91 -8.94 -13.64
N TRP A 51 -3.20 -9.50 -14.82
CA TRP A 51 -4.42 -9.25 -15.58
C TRP A 51 -4.71 -10.39 -16.57
N PHE A 52 -5.97 -10.48 -17.01
CA PHE A 52 -6.42 -11.46 -17.97
C PHE A 52 -7.27 -10.82 -19.06
N GLY A 53 -6.97 -11.09 -20.33
CA GLY A 53 -7.74 -10.62 -21.48
C GLY A 53 -8.57 -11.75 -22.08
N VAL A 54 -9.80 -11.43 -22.47
CA VAL A 54 -10.69 -12.31 -23.24
C VAL A 54 -11.22 -11.54 -24.43
N ASN A 55 -11.27 -12.19 -25.61
CA ASN A 55 -11.68 -11.54 -26.85
C ASN A 55 -13.17 -11.18 -26.88
N GLU A 56 -13.98 -11.95 -26.17
CA GLU A 56 -15.42 -11.71 -26.06
C GLU A 56 -15.71 -10.46 -25.24
N THR A 57 -16.74 -9.71 -25.66
CA THR A 57 -17.16 -8.46 -25.00
C THR A 57 -18.35 -8.65 -24.07
N GLU A 58 -19.03 -9.77 -24.16
CA GLU A 58 -20.33 -10.05 -23.50
C GLU A 58 -20.21 -10.59 -22.07
N PHE A 59 -19.01 -10.95 -21.64
CA PHE A 59 -18.82 -11.41 -20.27
C PHE A 59 -19.07 -10.31 -19.24
N ASP A 60 -19.76 -10.68 -18.17
CA ASP A 60 -20.03 -9.86 -17.00
C ASP A 60 -19.43 -10.50 -15.73
N ALA A 61 -19.55 -9.82 -14.60
CA ALA A 61 -19.04 -10.32 -13.32
C ALA A 61 -19.60 -11.71 -12.95
N ALA A 62 -20.86 -11.99 -13.36
CA ALA A 62 -21.52 -13.28 -13.11
C ALA A 62 -20.89 -14.47 -13.89
N ASP A 63 -20.14 -14.19 -14.95
CA ASP A 63 -19.48 -15.21 -15.78
C ASP A 63 -18.10 -15.59 -15.24
N LEU A 64 -17.65 -14.91 -14.18
CA LEU A 64 -16.35 -15.11 -13.56
C LEU A 64 -16.44 -15.98 -12.30
N THR A 65 -15.45 -16.83 -12.14
CA THR A 65 -15.14 -17.46 -10.87
C THR A 65 -13.67 -17.27 -10.56
N ALA A 66 -13.36 -16.85 -9.36
CA ALA A 66 -11.99 -16.61 -8.93
C ALA A 66 -11.78 -17.15 -7.52
N GLU A 67 -10.61 -17.70 -7.25
CA GLU A 67 -10.20 -18.21 -5.95
C GLU A 67 -8.92 -17.52 -5.53
N GLY A 68 -8.89 -17.06 -4.28
CA GLY A 68 -7.68 -16.48 -3.70
C GLY A 68 -6.65 -17.53 -3.37
N LYS A 69 -5.38 -17.13 -3.37
CA LYS A 69 -4.27 -17.93 -2.87
C LYS A 69 -4.22 -17.82 -1.35
N ASP A 70 -3.87 -18.90 -0.66
CA ASP A 70 -3.63 -18.92 0.78
C ASP A 70 -4.76 -18.26 1.61
N ASN A 71 -6.02 -18.60 1.29
CA ASN A 71 -7.25 -18.07 1.89
C ASN A 71 -7.49 -16.55 1.63
N ALA A 72 -6.83 -15.94 0.66
CA ALA A 72 -7.13 -14.56 0.28
C ALA A 72 -8.62 -14.42 -0.11
N SER A 73 -9.26 -13.38 0.37
CA SER A 73 -10.64 -13.06 -0.01
C SER A 73 -10.69 -12.44 -1.40
N VAL A 74 -11.75 -12.74 -2.14
CA VAL A 74 -11.93 -12.29 -3.52
C VAL A 74 -13.30 -11.63 -3.65
N THR A 75 -13.33 -10.42 -4.23
CA THR A 75 -14.55 -9.71 -4.59
C THR A 75 -14.51 -9.33 -6.06
N ILE A 76 -15.48 -9.80 -6.83
CA ILE A 76 -15.60 -9.47 -8.25
C ILE A 76 -16.55 -8.28 -8.36
N LEU A 77 -16.10 -7.19 -8.98
CA LEU A 77 -16.89 -5.98 -9.23
C LEU A 77 -17.59 -6.06 -10.59
N ASP A 78 -18.67 -5.31 -10.73
CA ASP A 78 -19.36 -5.18 -12.01
C ASP A 78 -18.46 -4.59 -13.09
N LYS A 79 -18.73 -4.97 -14.34
CA LYS A 79 -18.03 -4.44 -15.51
C LYS A 79 -18.25 -2.95 -15.65
N ASP A 80 -17.19 -2.19 -15.82
CA ASP A 80 -17.25 -0.76 -16.05
C ASP A 80 -17.53 -0.40 -17.52
N ALA A 81 -17.65 0.92 -17.80
CA ALA A 81 -17.92 1.44 -19.14
C ALA A 81 -16.81 1.14 -20.16
N ASP A 82 -15.60 0.86 -19.70
CA ASP A 82 -14.44 0.53 -20.55
C ASP A 82 -14.33 -0.98 -20.82
N GLY A 83 -15.28 -1.77 -20.32
CA GLY A 83 -15.31 -3.22 -20.47
C GLY A 83 -14.35 -3.96 -19.52
N VAL A 84 -13.98 -3.34 -18.42
CA VAL A 84 -13.06 -3.93 -17.43
C VAL A 84 -13.85 -4.44 -16.23
N ILE A 85 -13.63 -5.71 -15.88
CA ILE A 85 -14.13 -6.32 -14.66
C ILE A 85 -12.95 -6.38 -13.68
N ARG A 86 -13.08 -5.78 -12.52
CA ARG A 86 -12.00 -5.78 -11.51
C ARG A 86 -12.27 -6.80 -10.43
N ILE A 87 -11.24 -7.57 -10.12
CA ILE A 87 -11.25 -8.52 -9.02
C ILE A 87 -10.40 -7.92 -7.90
N LEU A 88 -11.04 -7.60 -6.79
CA LEU A 88 -10.34 -7.18 -5.58
C LEU A 88 -9.91 -8.43 -4.82
N ILE A 89 -8.65 -8.47 -4.44
CA ILE A 89 -8.06 -9.56 -3.69
C ILE A 89 -7.49 -8.96 -2.40
N GLU A 90 -7.82 -9.56 -1.28
CA GLU A 90 -7.26 -9.16 0.02
C GLU A 90 -6.70 -10.40 0.70
N SER A 91 -5.43 -10.32 1.12
CA SER A 91 -4.77 -11.41 1.82
C SER A 91 -5.51 -11.81 3.10
N GLU A 92 -5.37 -13.06 3.57
CA GLU A 92 -6.02 -13.57 4.79
C GLU A 92 -5.77 -12.67 6.00
N ASP A 93 -4.61 -12.09 6.06
CA ASP A 93 -4.17 -11.20 7.14
C ASP A 93 -4.61 -9.74 6.97
N HIS A 94 -5.30 -9.41 5.90
CA HIS A 94 -5.76 -8.07 5.55
C HIS A 94 -4.65 -7.02 5.32
N LEU A 95 -3.40 -7.44 5.17
CA LEU A 95 -2.29 -6.52 4.98
C LEU A 95 -2.02 -6.17 3.54
N MET A 96 -2.26 -7.12 2.65
CA MET A 96 -1.97 -6.97 1.23
C MET A 96 -3.27 -6.91 0.45
N ARG A 97 -3.29 -6.04 -0.55
CA ARG A 97 -4.39 -5.94 -1.51
C ARG A 97 -3.85 -5.94 -2.92
N ALA A 98 -4.61 -6.54 -3.82
CA ALA A 98 -4.37 -6.48 -5.24
C ALA A 98 -5.67 -6.21 -6.00
N ILE A 99 -5.54 -5.56 -7.14
CA ILE A 99 -6.58 -5.45 -8.14
C ILE A 99 -6.13 -6.22 -9.35
N TYR A 100 -6.94 -7.18 -9.76
CA TYR A 100 -6.69 -8.00 -10.93
C TYR A 100 -7.76 -7.70 -11.98
N PRO A 101 -7.44 -6.93 -13.03
CA PRO A 101 -8.40 -6.59 -14.08
C PRO A 101 -8.58 -7.76 -15.06
N VAL A 102 -9.82 -7.99 -15.44
CA VAL A 102 -10.22 -8.82 -16.58
C VAL A 102 -10.70 -7.90 -17.68
N LEU A 103 -10.01 -7.91 -18.81
CA LEU A 103 -10.26 -7.03 -19.95
C LEU A 103 -11.12 -7.78 -20.96
N THR A 104 -12.37 -7.38 -21.13
CA THR A 104 -13.24 -7.96 -22.16
C THR A 104 -13.01 -7.28 -23.50
N GLY A 105 -13.12 -8.05 -24.61
CA GLY A 105 -12.82 -7.54 -25.95
C GLY A 105 -11.33 -7.31 -26.23
N LYS A 106 -10.44 -7.91 -25.42
CA LYS A 106 -9.00 -7.78 -25.57
C LYS A 106 -8.29 -9.12 -25.43
N ASP A 107 -7.40 -9.39 -26.36
CA ASP A 107 -6.59 -10.62 -26.36
C ASP A 107 -5.60 -10.61 -25.19
N ASN A 108 -5.45 -11.76 -24.55
CA ASN A 108 -4.48 -11.99 -23.47
C ASN A 108 -3.01 -11.87 -23.92
N SER A 109 -2.76 -11.83 -25.23
CA SER A 109 -1.41 -11.62 -25.80
C SER A 109 -0.92 -10.16 -25.75
N LEU A 110 -1.77 -9.20 -25.37
CA LEU A 110 -1.39 -7.80 -25.26
C LEU A 110 -0.26 -7.58 -24.22
N SER A 111 0.55 -6.58 -24.47
CA SER A 111 1.63 -6.20 -23.58
C SER A 111 1.11 -5.66 -22.23
N ASP A 112 1.94 -5.73 -21.20
CA ASP A 112 1.62 -5.28 -19.85
C ASP A 112 1.19 -3.81 -19.73
N SER A 113 1.46 -2.98 -20.76
CA SER A 113 1.02 -1.59 -20.83
C SER A 113 -0.49 -1.41 -20.95
N ALA A 114 -1.25 -2.47 -21.23
CA ALA A 114 -2.72 -2.44 -21.28
C ALA A 114 -3.39 -2.67 -19.91
N SER A 115 -2.63 -3.04 -18.90
CA SER A 115 -3.13 -3.39 -17.57
C SER A 115 -3.16 -2.17 -16.66
N ASP A 116 -4.24 -2.01 -15.90
CA ASP A 116 -4.35 -1.11 -14.77
C ASP A 116 -4.23 -1.86 -13.42
N ALA A 117 -3.65 -3.06 -13.46
CA ALA A 117 -3.43 -3.87 -12.28
C ALA A 117 -2.58 -3.11 -11.26
N SER A 118 -2.99 -3.17 -10.02
CA SER A 118 -2.23 -2.66 -8.89
C SER A 118 -2.26 -3.66 -7.73
N MET A 119 -1.18 -3.72 -6.99
CA MET A 119 -1.09 -4.52 -5.77
C MET A 119 -0.28 -3.78 -4.72
N ASP A 120 -0.50 -4.12 -3.46
CA ASP A 120 0.33 -3.62 -2.38
C ASP A 120 1.76 -4.13 -2.58
N TYR A 121 2.72 -3.22 -2.46
CA TYR A 121 4.13 -3.61 -2.44
C TYR A 121 4.39 -4.42 -1.17
N ASP A 122 5.06 -5.56 -1.30
CA ASP A 122 5.33 -6.44 -0.18
C ASP A 122 6.22 -5.73 0.85
N TYR A 123 5.68 -5.49 2.05
CA TYR A 123 6.39 -4.82 3.14
C TYR A 123 7.71 -5.52 3.52
N ARG A 124 7.84 -6.84 3.29
CA ARG A 124 9.07 -7.61 3.51
C ARG A 124 10.22 -7.20 2.58
N ASN A 125 9.89 -6.51 1.49
CA ASN A 125 10.83 -5.97 0.52
C ASN A 125 11.03 -4.45 0.69
N MET A 126 10.61 -3.89 1.83
CA MET A 126 10.82 -2.50 2.19
C MET A 126 11.90 -2.38 3.25
N THR A 127 12.70 -1.34 3.17
CA THR A 127 13.58 -0.90 4.26
C THR A 127 13.11 0.48 4.69
N LEU A 128 12.76 0.62 5.97
CA LEU A 128 12.25 1.87 6.51
C LEU A 128 13.31 2.53 7.37
N ARG A 129 13.41 3.85 7.26
CA ARG A 129 14.32 4.68 8.04
C ARG A 129 13.63 5.97 8.44
N ALA A 130 13.94 6.46 9.60
CA ALA A 130 13.49 7.76 10.09
C ALA A 130 14.67 8.48 10.75
N PRO A 131 14.71 9.82 10.72
CA PRO A 131 15.73 10.58 11.43
C PRO A 131 15.53 10.56 12.95
N SER A 132 14.35 10.17 13.41
CA SER A 132 13.97 10.17 14.82
C SER A 132 13.13 8.92 15.13
N GLU A 133 13.52 8.24 16.21
CA GLU A 133 12.88 7.03 16.69
C GLU A 133 12.82 7.06 18.22
N GLU A 134 11.72 6.64 18.81
CA GLU A 134 11.54 6.53 20.25
C GLU A 134 11.71 5.08 20.70
N GLY A 135 12.71 4.83 21.55
CA GLY A 135 12.91 3.58 22.26
C GLY A 135 12.56 2.30 21.48
N SER A 136 11.38 1.76 21.73
CA SER A 136 10.87 0.56 21.07
C SER A 136 10.17 0.83 19.75
N GLY A 137 9.99 2.10 19.34
CA GLY A 137 9.24 2.54 18.15
C GLY A 137 10.13 2.80 16.94
N SER A 138 10.96 1.84 16.51
CA SER A 138 11.83 2.02 15.33
C SER A 138 11.06 2.13 14.02
N ALA A 139 11.64 2.80 13.01
CA ALA A 139 11.03 2.98 11.69
C ALA A 139 10.60 1.66 11.04
N ALA A 140 11.36 0.60 11.23
CA ALA A 140 11.04 -0.72 10.71
C ALA A 140 9.67 -1.24 11.18
N LYS A 141 9.20 -0.81 12.35
CA LYS A 141 7.89 -1.21 12.88
C LYS A 141 6.70 -0.57 12.18
N ALA A 142 6.93 0.42 11.35
CA ALA A 142 5.86 0.99 10.52
C ALA A 142 5.38 0.04 9.42
N ALA A 143 6.17 -0.98 9.07
CA ALA A 143 5.81 -1.99 8.08
C ALA A 143 6.46 -3.34 8.41
N ASP A 144 6.35 -3.80 9.67
CA ASP A 144 6.89 -5.09 10.11
C ASP A 144 5.84 -6.21 10.07
N GLY A 145 4.65 -5.86 9.60
CA GLY A 145 3.55 -6.78 9.58
C GLY A 145 2.91 -7.05 10.95
N ASN A 146 3.11 -6.23 11.96
CA ASN A 146 2.56 -6.43 13.31
C ASN A 146 1.84 -5.17 13.80
N THR A 147 0.51 -5.22 13.88
CA THR A 147 -0.28 -4.07 14.34
C THR A 147 -0.24 -3.81 15.85
N GLY A 148 0.46 -4.62 16.59
CA GLY A 148 0.78 -4.34 17.99
C GLY A 148 2.02 -3.50 18.15
N THR A 149 2.75 -3.21 17.07
CA THR A 149 3.95 -2.37 17.04
C THR A 149 3.66 -1.08 16.27
N ILE A 150 4.42 -0.04 16.57
CA ILE A 150 4.33 1.25 15.90
C ILE A 150 5.72 1.82 15.67
N TRP A 151 5.91 2.59 14.60
CA TRP A 151 6.97 3.56 14.56
C TRP A 151 6.53 4.82 15.30
N HIS A 152 7.45 5.38 16.05
CA HIS A 152 7.21 6.56 16.85
C HIS A 152 8.43 7.48 16.80
N THR A 153 8.22 8.75 16.47
CA THR A 153 9.29 9.75 16.54
C THR A 153 9.71 9.97 18.00
N ASN A 154 10.96 10.32 18.22
CA ASN A 154 11.43 10.66 19.55
C ASN A 154 10.69 11.93 20.07
N TRP A 155 9.94 11.77 21.13
CA TRP A 155 9.19 12.83 21.82
C TRP A 155 9.86 13.27 23.12
N GLY A 156 10.89 12.56 23.56
CA GLY A 156 11.65 12.88 24.76
C GLY A 156 12.56 14.08 24.56
N LYS A 157 12.68 14.91 25.57
CA LYS A 157 13.74 15.93 25.62
C LYS A 157 15.07 15.21 25.85
N GLY A 158 15.85 15.03 24.80
CA GLY A 158 17.24 14.62 24.94
C GLY A 158 18.00 15.63 25.83
N SER A 159 18.90 15.15 26.67
CA SER A 159 19.73 16.00 27.52
C SER A 159 20.58 16.95 26.67
N GLY A 160 20.17 18.21 26.59
CA GLY A 160 20.90 19.26 25.88
C GLY A 160 20.53 19.48 24.42
N SER A 161 19.46 18.91 23.91
CA SER A 161 19.12 18.99 22.51
C SER A 161 17.80 19.72 22.21
N THR A 162 17.73 20.20 21.01
CA THR A 162 16.57 20.71 20.30
C THR A 162 15.35 19.80 20.52
N ASP A 163 14.20 20.38 20.79
CA ASP A 163 12.96 19.63 20.88
C ASP A 163 12.62 19.07 19.48
N LEU A 164 12.97 17.81 19.25
CA LEU A 164 12.78 17.14 17.96
C LEU A 164 11.31 17.06 17.52
N ARG A 165 10.36 17.24 18.46
CA ARG A 165 8.92 17.28 18.15
C ARG A 165 8.56 18.42 17.21
N ASN A 166 9.30 19.53 17.26
CA ASN A 166 9.05 20.73 16.47
C ASN A 166 10.01 20.91 15.29
N ASP A 167 10.92 19.95 15.10
CA ASP A 167 11.85 19.98 13.98
C ASP A 167 11.25 19.25 12.76
N PRO A 168 10.87 19.99 11.70
CA PRO A 168 10.28 19.38 10.50
C PRO A 168 11.21 18.41 9.81
N ASP A 169 12.53 18.62 9.91
CA ASP A 169 13.52 17.76 9.26
C ASP A 169 13.67 16.39 9.95
N ASN A 170 13.09 16.26 11.14
CA ASN A 170 13.09 15.00 11.91
C ASN A 170 11.73 14.28 11.90
N ARG A 171 10.77 14.72 11.09
CA ARG A 171 9.42 14.17 11.04
C ARG A 171 9.09 13.55 9.69
N TYR A 172 9.94 12.66 9.19
CA TYR A 172 9.64 11.92 7.99
C TYR A 172 9.93 10.43 8.15
N LEU A 173 9.25 9.64 7.36
CA LEU A 173 9.53 8.23 7.17
C LEU A 173 10.03 8.02 5.75
N GLN A 174 11.22 7.48 5.60
CA GLN A 174 11.77 7.08 4.32
C GLN A 174 11.52 5.60 4.09
N ILE A 175 10.91 5.28 2.97
CA ILE A 175 10.64 3.91 2.54
C ILE A 175 11.51 3.63 1.32
N GLU A 176 12.42 2.70 1.46
CA GLU A 176 13.29 2.21 0.39
C GLU A 176 12.75 0.88 -0.11
N LEU A 177 12.37 0.82 -1.36
CA LEU A 177 11.92 -0.40 -2.01
C LEU A 177 13.14 -1.19 -2.51
N LYS A 178 13.09 -2.51 -2.43
CA LYS A 178 14.15 -3.41 -2.91
C LYS A 178 14.47 -3.21 -4.39
N GLU A 179 13.47 -2.81 -5.16
CA GLU A 179 13.59 -2.50 -6.58
C GLU A 179 12.75 -1.28 -6.94
N THR A 180 13.04 -0.64 -8.06
CA THR A 180 12.24 0.48 -8.54
C THR A 180 10.86 -0.01 -8.96
N ALA A 181 9.82 0.63 -8.42
CA ALA A 181 8.44 0.29 -8.70
C ALA A 181 7.63 1.55 -9.03
N LYS A 182 6.58 1.39 -9.84
CA LYS A 182 5.59 2.43 -10.04
C LYS A 182 4.64 2.44 -8.84
N ILE A 183 4.60 3.55 -8.12
CA ILE A 183 3.75 3.75 -6.94
C ILE A 183 2.58 4.63 -7.35
N ASN A 184 1.36 4.24 -7.00
CA ASN A 184 0.15 5.00 -7.27
C ASN A 184 -0.64 5.38 -5.99
N ALA A 185 -0.29 4.81 -4.86
CA ALA A 185 -0.91 5.12 -3.57
C ALA A 185 -0.02 4.75 -2.39
N LEU A 186 -0.26 5.38 -1.26
CA LEU A 186 0.24 5.01 0.06
C LEU A 186 -0.95 4.74 0.97
N ARG A 187 -0.97 3.57 1.62
CA ARG A 187 -1.92 3.30 2.71
C ARG A 187 -1.30 3.68 4.05
N TYR A 188 -2.05 4.45 4.79
CA TYR A 188 -1.71 4.83 6.16
C TYR A 188 -2.71 4.22 7.14
N LEU A 189 -2.21 3.52 8.14
CA LEU A 189 -2.98 3.00 9.26
C LEU A 189 -2.53 3.71 10.54
N PRO A 190 -3.36 4.60 11.12
CA PRO A 190 -3.05 5.24 12.38
C PRO A 190 -3.09 4.24 13.53
N ARG A 191 -2.51 4.60 14.67
CA ARG A 191 -2.62 3.83 15.90
C ARG A 191 -4.09 3.58 16.28
N SER A 192 -4.36 2.44 16.93
CA SER A 192 -5.72 2.03 17.29
C SER A 192 -6.22 2.67 18.59
N SER A 193 -5.33 3.15 19.43
CA SER A 193 -5.64 3.74 20.73
C SER A 193 -4.94 5.08 20.86
N ASP A 194 -5.65 6.10 21.38
CA ASP A 194 -5.12 7.45 21.50
C ASP A 194 -5.10 8.22 20.16
N THR A 195 -4.86 9.52 20.21
CA THR A 195 -4.83 10.41 19.05
C THR A 195 -3.48 11.08 18.85
N ASN A 196 -2.52 10.87 19.76
CA ASN A 196 -1.20 11.44 19.66
C ASN A 196 -0.47 10.88 18.42
N GLY A 197 0.10 11.76 17.63
CA GLY A 197 0.87 11.38 16.45
C GLY A 197 0.07 10.93 15.23
N ILE A 198 -1.27 11.09 15.23
CA ILE A 198 -2.06 10.92 14.02
C ILE A 198 -1.64 11.99 13.01
N VAL A 199 -1.37 11.56 11.79
CA VAL A 199 -1.03 12.46 10.68
C VAL A 199 -2.23 13.36 10.37
N THR A 200 -2.05 14.67 10.45
CA THR A 200 -3.07 15.67 10.10
C THR A 200 -2.79 16.34 8.76
N GLU A 201 -1.51 16.44 8.41
CA GLU A 201 -1.04 16.92 7.11
C GLU A 201 0.12 16.05 6.63
N TYR A 202 0.28 15.94 5.32
CA TYR A 202 1.37 15.19 4.73
C TYR A 202 1.88 15.81 3.42
N SER A 203 3.12 15.50 3.08
CA SER A 203 3.66 15.62 1.74
C SER A 203 4.36 14.29 1.39
N ILE A 204 4.06 13.76 0.22
CA ILE A 204 4.69 12.55 -0.29
C ILE A 204 5.63 12.93 -1.42
N LYS A 205 6.88 12.53 -1.27
CA LYS A 205 7.92 12.74 -2.28
C LYS A 205 8.49 11.40 -2.70
N VAL A 206 8.84 11.28 -3.98
CA VAL A 206 9.45 10.09 -4.55
C VAL A 206 10.82 10.42 -5.13
N SER A 207 11.70 9.44 -5.13
CA SER A 207 13.03 9.52 -5.70
C SER A 207 13.46 8.15 -6.24
N THR A 208 14.22 8.14 -7.33
CA THR A 208 14.86 6.94 -7.87
C THR A 208 16.33 6.81 -7.48
N ASP A 209 16.94 7.88 -6.97
CA ASP A 209 18.37 7.94 -6.60
C ASP A 209 18.60 8.23 -5.10
N GLY A 210 17.55 8.63 -4.37
CA GLY A 210 17.64 9.01 -2.97
C GLY A 210 18.23 10.41 -2.72
N GLU A 211 18.57 11.14 -3.78
CA GLU A 211 19.16 12.48 -3.70
C GLU A 211 18.20 13.57 -4.21
N LYS A 212 17.51 13.29 -5.32
CA LYS A 212 16.55 14.20 -5.93
C LYS A 212 15.14 13.73 -5.64
N TRP A 213 14.38 14.57 -4.99
CA TRP A 213 13.03 14.26 -4.50
C TRP A 213 12.00 15.11 -5.23
N THR A 214 10.95 14.46 -5.73
CA THR A 214 9.81 15.11 -6.38
C THR A 214 8.57 14.92 -5.53
N GLU A 215 7.91 16.01 -5.14
CA GLU A 215 6.61 15.96 -4.48
C GLU A 215 5.56 15.45 -5.48
N VAL A 216 4.83 14.42 -5.08
CA VAL A 216 3.80 13.79 -5.90
C VAL A 216 2.41 13.90 -5.30
N ALA A 217 2.31 14.08 -4.00
CA ALA A 217 1.05 14.33 -3.31
C ALA A 217 1.27 15.10 -2.01
N LYS A 218 0.25 15.83 -1.59
CA LYS A 218 0.18 16.49 -0.28
C LYS A 218 -1.27 16.63 0.16
N SER A 219 -1.49 16.82 1.45
CA SER A 219 -2.79 17.23 1.97
C SER A 219 -3.05 18.71 1.72
N ASP A 220 -4.30 19.08 1.44
CA ASP A 220 -4.71 20.48 1.25
C ASP A 220 -5.20 21.14 2.55
N ALA A 221 -5.56 20.34 3.56
CA ALA A 221 -6.08 20.82 4.82
C ALA A 221 -5.85 19.80 5.93
N GLU A 222 -5.90 20.27 7.17
CA GLU A 222 -5.88 19.41 8.35
C GLU A 222 -7.00 18.37 8.29
N SER A 223 -6.63 17.12 8.45
CA SER A 223 -7.53 15.99 8.50
C SER A 223 -7.13 15.06 9.63
N THR A 224 -8.12 14.53 10.34
CA THR A 224 -7.86 13.54 11.38
C THR A 224 -8.30 12.17 10.84
N TRP A 225 -7.35 11.26 10.66
CA TRP A 225 -7.62 9.92 10.19
C TRP A 225 -7.58 8.93 11.36
N SER A 226 -8.75 8.58 11.85
CA SER A 226 -8.89 7.57 12.91
C SER A 226 -9.01 6.14 12.37
N LYS A 227 -8.97 5.98 11.05
CA LYS A 227 -9.08 4.70 10.34
C LYS A 227 -8.01 4.63 9.27
N SER A 228 -7.78 3.43 8.77
CA SER A 228 -6.93 3.23 7.59
C SER A 228 -7.42 4.07 6.40
N VAL A 229 -6.52 4.77 5.77
CA VAL A 229 -6.78 5.57 4.58
C VAL A 229 -5.77 5.24 3.50
N GLU A 230 -6.17 5.48 2.25
CA GLU A 230 -5.31 5.35 1.10
C GLU A 230 -5.14 6.73 0.46
N TRP A 231 -3.90 7.18 0.37
CA TRP A 231 -3.54 8.41 -0.33
C TRP A 231 -3.10 8.08 -1.75
N LYS A 232 -3.84 8.54 -2.74
CA LYS A 232 -3.50 8.37 -4.16
C LYS A 232 -2.40 9.35 -4.54
N LEU A 233 -1.44 8.89 -5.34
CA LEU A 233 -0.28 9.63 -5.82
C LEU A 233 -0.45 10.05 -7.28
#